data_2fd66b77e160a0533c0d38f59fed12dc
#
_entry.id   2fd66b77e160a0533c0d38f59fed12dc
#
_cell.length_a   1.000
_cell.length_b   1.000
_cell.length_c   1.000
_cell.angle_alpha   90.00
_cell.angle_beta   90.00
_cell.angle_gamma   90.00
#
_symmetry.space_group_name_H-M   'P 1'
#
loop_
_entity.id
_entity.type
_entity.pdbx_description
1 polymer ?
#
loop_
_entity_poly.entity_id
_entity_poly.type
_entity_poly.pdbx_seq_one_letter_code
_entity_poly.pdbx_strand_id
1 'polypeptide(L)'
;MRGALVAAAGACFSACDRLTSSPAIGGILKSAESVNRTLSRTLFGQRHAREYPTSAISVHFRANGTTEPDSEGYRRIAENQFADYRLEIGGLVENPLRLSLAELRAAPGRTQITRHDCVEGWSCIGKWRGTCLGPLLNRAGLKPHARYIAFFCADAPENSLEGKVQYYETIDLNDAYHPQTILAYEMNDQTLPIAHGAPLRLRLERQLGYKMAKYIMRLEVIESFASINGGKGGYWEDRGYEWYAGI
;
A
#
# COMPACT_ATOMS: atom_id res chain seq x y z
N MET A 1 -25.82 -28.26 34.78
CA MET A 1 -24.41 -28.17 34.36
C MET A 1 -24.16 -27.44 33.02
N ARG A 2 -25.18 -27.14 32.17
CA ARG A 2 -25.01 -26.43 30.90
C ARG A 2 -24.85 -24.89 31.05
N GLY A 3 -25.38 -24.29 32.13
CA GLY A 3 -25.28 -22.83 32.33
C GLY A 3 -23.93 -22.32 32.81
N ALA A 4 -23.13 -23.13 33.50
CA ALA A 4 -21.83 -22.73 34.02
C ALA A 4 -20.74 -22.63 32.93
N LEU A 5 -20.84 -23.47 31.90
CA LEU A 5 -19.90 -23.45 30.75
C LEU A 5 -20.06 -22.21 29.84
N VAL A 6 -21.31 -21.74 29.67
CA VAL A 6 -21.59 -20.54 28.87
C VAL A 6 -21.10 -19.28 29.61
N ALA A 7 -21.25 -19.22 30.93
CA ALA A 7 -20.76 -18.08 31.72
C ALA A 7 -19.21 -18.00 31.75
N ALA A 8 -18.54 -19.18 31.79
CA ALA A 8 -17.07 -19.23 31.77
C ALA A 8 -16.50 -18.81 30.39
N ALA A 9 -17.15 -19.19 29.27
CA ALA A 9 -16.75 -18.76 27.93
C ALA A 9 -16.92 -17.24 27.75
N GLY A 10 -18.04 -16.67 28.20
CA GLY A 10 -18.26 -15.22 28.14
C GLY A 10 -17.26 -14.40 28.97
N ALA A 11 -16.82 -14.93 30.12
CA ALA A 11 -15.81 -14.27 30.95
C ALA A 11 -14.40 -14.30 30.31
N CYS A 12 -14.05 -15.33 29.53
CA CYS A 12 -12.78 -15.39 28.83
C CYS A 12 -12.71 -14.36 27.67
N PHE A 13 -13.80 -14.15 26.92
CA PHE A 13 -13.81 -13.14 25.85
C PHE A 13 -13.70 -11.70 26.39
N SER A 14 -14.42 -11.38 27.48
CA SER A 14 -14.33 -10.06 28.13
C SER A 14 -12.98 -9.81 28.81
N ALA A 15 -12.25 -10.85 29.21
CA ALA A 15 -10.90 -10.72 29.76
C ALA A 15 -9.89 -10.41 28.65
N CYS A 16 -10.02 -10.96 27.44
CA CYS A 16 -9.18 -10.62 26.30
C CYS A 16 -9.37 -9.15 25.88
N ASP A 17 -10.60 -8.66 25.80
CA ASP A 17 -10.86 -7.25 25.44
C ASP A 17 -10.31 -6.27 26.49
N ARG A 18 -10.40 -6.60 27.77
CA ARG A 18 -9.80 -5.78 28.84
C ARG A 18 -8.28 -5.80 28.85
N LEU A 19 -7.66 -6.92 28.45
CA LEU A 19 -6.22 -7.03 28.33
C LEU A 19 -5.70 -6.20 27.14
N THR A 20 -6.33 -6.29 25.97
CA THR A 20 -5.91 -5.55 24.78
C THR A 20 -6.18 -4.05 24.87
N SER A 21 -7.17 -3.62 25.65
CA SER A 21 -7.47 -2.20 25.90
C SER A 21 -6.59 -1.56 26.98
N SER A 22 -5.74 -2.34 27.68
CA SER A 22 -4.82 -1.81 28.68
C SER A 22 -3.69 -0.98 28.04
N PRO A 23 -3.46 0.29 28.47
CA PRO A 23 -2.37 1.11 27.93
C PRO A 23 -0.98 0.47 28.05
N ALA A 24 -0.75 -0.32 29.11
CA ALA A 24 0.50 -1.05 29.32
C ALA A 24 0.71 -2.15 28.28
N ILE A 25 -0.34 -2.92 27.95
CA ILE A 25 -0.29 -3.96 26.93
C ILE A 25 -0.21 -3.35 25.54
N GLY A 26 -0.94 -2.28 25.27
CA GLY A 26 -0.81 -1.50 24.04
C GLY A 26 0.62 -0.98 23.84
N GLY A 27 1.31 -0.56 24.90
CA GLY A 27 2.72 -0.18 24.87
C GLY A 27 3.65 -1.35 24.53
N ILE A 28 3.41 -2.52 25.10
CA ILE A 28 4.18 -3.75 24.81
C ILE A 28 3.98 -4.19 23.35
N LEU A 29 2.74 -4.18 22.85
CA LEU A 29 2.44 -4.54 21.47
C LEU A 29 3.11 -3.61 20.47
N LYS A 30 3.07 -2.28 20.69
CA LYS A 30 3.78 -1.30 19.86
C LYS A 30 5.30 -1.50 19.90
N SER A 31 5.86 -1.86 21.08
CA SER A 31 7.27 -2.20 21.20
C SER A 31 7.62 -3.45 20.42
N ALA A 32 6.76 -4.47 20.45
CA ALA A 32 6.93 -5.71 19.68
C ALA A 32 6.91 -5.45 18.17
N GLU A 33 6.02 -4.56 17.67
CA GLU A 33 6.00 -4.14 16.28
C GLU A 33 7.32 -3.47 15.87
N SER A 34 7.80 -2.53 16.67
CA SER A 34 9.06 -1.82 16.41
C SER A 34 10.27 -2.77 16.41
N VAL A 35 10.30 -3.74 17.31
CA VAL A 35 11.34 -4.80 17.36
C VAL A 35 11.22 -5.71 16.14
N ASN A 36 10.03 -6.18 15.79
CA ASN A 36 9.80 -7.01 14.60
C ASN A 36 10.23 -6.30 13.32
N ARG A 37 9.85 -5.02 13.15
CA ARG A 37 10.28 -4.19 12.03
C ARG A 37 11.79 -4.06 11.96
N THR A 38 12.46 -3.79 13.09
CA THR A 38 13.90 -3.66 13.15
C THR A 38 14.59 -4.96 12.81
N LEU A 39 14.15 -6.09 13.38
CA LEU A 39 14.68 -7.42 13.08
C LEU A 39 14.47 -7.80 11.61
N SER A 40 13.26 -7.63 11.09
CA SER A 40 12.95 -7.93 9.70
C SER A 40 13.81 -7.11 8.74
N ARG A 41 14.02 -5.83 9.03
CA ARG A 41 14.87 -4.97 8.20
C ARG A 41 16.34 -5.29 8.31
N THR A 42 16.84 -5.59 9.49
CA THR A 42 18.24 -5.93 9.70
C THR A 42 18.60 -7.28 9.07
N LEU A 43 17.71 -8.28 9.19
CA LEU A 43 17.96 -9.64 8.70
C LEU A 43 17.57 -9.81 7.22
N PHE A 44 16.55 -9.10 6.74
CA PHE A 44 15.95 -9.33 5.43
C PHE A 44 15.79 -8.07 4.57
N GLY A 45 16.24 -6.91 5.06
CA GLY A 45 15.97 -5.60 4.46
C GLY A 45 16.37 -5.44 3.00
N GLN A 46 17.35 -6.20 2.52
CA GLN A 46 17.80 -6.20 1.13
C GLN A 46 17.34 -7.44 0.34
N ARG A 47 16.64 -8.39 0.98
CA ARG A 47 16.19 -9.60 0.30
C ARG A 47 14.98 -9.29 -0.57
N HIS A 48 15.01 -9.84 -1.78
CA HIS A 48 13.87 -9.82 -2.67
C HIS A 48 12.78 -10.77 -2.15
N ALA A 49 11.53 -10.36 -2.27
CA ALA A 49 10.41 -11.27 -2.20
C ALA A 49 10.54 -12.32 -3.31
N ARG A 50 10.04 -13.53 -3.05
CA ARG A 50 10.13 -14.64 -4.00
C ARG A 50 9.45 -14.29 -5.30
N GLU A 51 10.14 -14.52 -6.41
CA GLU A 51 9.56 -14.51 -7.75
C GLU A 51 9.20 -15.94 -8.19
N TYR A 52 8.15 -16.03 -9.00
CA TYR A 52 7.53 -17.27 -9.42
C TYR A 52 7.65 -17.48 -10.94
N PRO A 53 7.62 -18.73 -11.44
CA PRO A 53 7.54 -18.96 -12.87
C PRO A 53 6.15 -18.55 -13.42
N THR A 54 6.08 -18.31 -14.73
CA THR A 54 4.84 -17.91 -15.42
C THR A 54 3.70 -18.92 -15.20
N SER A 55 4.03 -20.21 -15.10
CA SER A 55 3.06 -21.29 -14.83
C SER A 55 2.38 -21.20 -13.46
N ALA A 56 2.92 -20.41 -12.53
CA ALA A 56 2.34 -20.20 -11.21
C ALA A 56 1.36 -19.01 -11.16
N ILE A 57 1.21 -18.26 -12.25
CA ILE A 57 0.26 -17.13 -12.31
C ILE A 57 -1.15 -17.66 -12.04
N SER A 58 -1.86 -17.00 -11.12
CA SER A 58 -3.22 -17.37 -10.77
C SER A 58 -4.17 -17.16 -11.94
N VAL A 59 -4.98 -18.17 -12.26
CA VAL A 59 -6.00 -18.08 -13.34
C VAL A 59 -6.98 -16.93 -13.07
N HIS A 60 -7.37 -16.78 -11.80
CA HIS A 60 -8.19 -15.66 -11.36
C HIS A 60 -7.42 -14.87 -10.28
N PHE A 61 -7.08 -13.63 -10.59
CA PHE A 61 -6.52 -12.73 -9.59
C PHE A 61 -7.67 -11.92 -8.99
N ARG A 62 -7.95 -12.16 -7.71
CA ARG A 62 -9.04 -11.50 -7.00
C ARG A 62 -8.74 -9.99 -6.85
N ALA A 63 -9.69 -9.14 -7.18
CA ALA A 63 -9.62 -7.72 -6.84
C ALA A 63 -9.96 -7.52 -5.35
N ASN A 64 -9.24 -6.65 -4.68
CA ASN A 64 -9.45 -6.30 -3.27
C ASN A 64 -9.87 -4.83 -3.12
N GLY A 65 -10.65 -4.52 -2.12
CA GLY A 65 -11.15 -3.17 -1.83
C GLY A 65 -11.95 -2.59 -3.02
N THR A 66 -11.86 -1.28 -3.23
CA THR A 66 -12.54 -0.59 -4.32
C THR A 66 -12.17 -1.19 -5.68
N THR A 67 -13.16 -1.51 -6.50
CA THR A 67 -12.96 -2.05 -7.87
C THR A 67 -13.17 -0.99 -8.95
N GLU A 68 -13.83 0.12 -8.59
CA GLU A 68 -14.07 1.28 -9.46
C GLU A 68 -14.18 2.54 -8.58
N PRO A 69 -13.29 3.53 -8.74
CA PRO A 69 -13.39 4.78 -8.00
C PRO A 69 -14.62 5.60 -8.37
N ASP A 70 -15.40 6.01 -7.37
CA ASP A 70 -16.56 6.86 -7.54
C ASP A 70 -16.20 8.36 -7.49
N SER A 71 -15.22 8.80 -8.29
CA SER A 71 -14.91 10.21 -8.44
C SER A 71 -15.07 10.65 -9.88
N GLU A 72 -15.72 11.80 -10.10
CA GLU A 72 -15.92 12.36 -11.44
C GLU A 72 -14.60 12.61 -12.16
N GLY A 73 -13.61 13.13 -11.42
CA GLY A 73 -12.27 13.35 -11.95
C GLY A 73 -11.60 12.07 -12.47
N TYR A 74 -11.75 10.98 -11.73
CA TYR A 74 -11.21 9.67 -12.14
C TYR A 74 -11.97 9.13 -13.36
N ARG A 75 -13.31 9.14 -13.34
CA ARG A 75 -14.13 8.67 -14.47
C ARG A 75 -13.76 9.37 -15.76
N ARG A 76 -13.63 10.70 -15.74
CA ARG A 76 -13.24 11.48 -16.92
C ARG A 76 -11.89 11.07 -17.51
N ILE A 77 -10.87 10.80 -16.68
CA ILE A 77 -9.58 10.33 -17.21
C ILE A 77 -9.60 8.85 -17.61
N ALA A 78 -10.48 8.04 -17.02
CA ALA A 78 -10.65 6.64 -17.40
C ALA A 78 -11.35 6.50 -18.76
N GLU A 79 -12.35 7.34 -19.07
CA GLU A 79 -13.08 7.38 -20.36
C GLU A 79 -12.15 7.64 -21.55
N ASN A 80 -11.09 8.46 -21.37
CA ASN A 80 -10.09 8.69 -22.41
C ASN A 80 -8.87 7.75 -22.29
N GLN A 81 -9.03 6.59 -21.63
CA GLN A 81 -7.98 5.58 -21.44
C GLN A 81 -6.73 6.15 -20.75
N PHE A 82 -6.92 7.10 -19.84
CA PHE A 82 -5.88 7.77 -19.07
C PHE A 82 -4.87 8.57 -19.92
N ALA A 83 -5.22 9.01 -21.13
CA ALA A 83 -4.33 9.80 -21.99
C ALA A 83 -3.89 11.12 -21.32
N ASP A 84 -4.81 11.75 -20.57
CA ASP A 84 -4.55 13.00 -19.84
C ASP A 84 -4.01 12.78 -18.43
N TYR A 85 -3.83 11.51 -18.00
CA TYR A 85 -3.30 11.23 -16.68
C TYR A 85 -1.89 11.78 -16.53
N ARG A 86 -1.64 12.39 -15.38
CA ARG A 86 -0.31 12.84 -14.93
C ARG A 86 -0.10 12.45 -13.48
N LEU A 87 0.97 11.68 -13.23
CA LEU A 87 1.43 11.45 -11.87
C LEU A 87 2.18 12.69 -11.39
N GLU A 88 1.74 13.24 -10.28
CA GLU A 88 2.44 14.33 -9.62
C GLU A 88 3.32 13.79 -8.50
N ILE A 89 4.58 14.21 -8.43
CA ILE A 89 5.52 13.91 -7.36
C ILE A 89 6.00 15.24 -6.79
N GLY A 90 5.65 15.48 -5.52
CA GLY A 90 5.91 16.76 -4.85
C GLY A 90 6.34 16.59 -3.39
N GLY A 91 6.13 17.64 -2.59
CA GLY A 91 6.52 17.68 -1.19
C GLY A 91 8.00 18.03 -0.98
N LEU A 92 8.71 17.26 -0.16
CA LEU A 92 10.13 17.46 0.16
C LEU A 92 11.06 16.99 -0.96
N VAL A 93 10.92 17.56 -2.14
CA VAL A 93 11.74 17.32 -3.33
C VAL A 93 12.34 18.63 -3.86
N GLU A 94 13.50 18.54 -4.52
CA GLU A 94 14.14 19.69 -5.19
C GLU A 94 13.43 20.03 -6.51
N ASN A 95 13.07 19.00 -7.28
CA ASN A 95 12.48 19.11 -8.61
C ASN A 95 11.12 18.37 -8.62
N PRO A 96 10.00 19.05 -8.39
CA PRO A 96 8.68 18.44 -8.54
C PRO A 96 8.49 17.88 -9.95
N LEU A 97 7.90 16.68 -10.05
CA LEU A 97 7.67 16.00 -11.32
C LEU A 97 6.18 15.91 -11.64
N ARG A 98 5.86 15.97 -12.93
CA ARG A 98 4.51 15.73 -13.46
C ARG A 98 4.65 14.87 -14.70
N LEU A 99 4.37 13.56 -14.56
CA LEU A 99 4.72 12.52 -15.52
C LEU A 99 3.49 11.90 -16.15
N SER A 100 3.47 11.82 -17.48
CA SER A 100 2.50 11.04 -18.24
C SER A 100 2.76 9.53 -18.11
N LEU A 101 1.78 8.69 -18.44
CA LEU A 101 1.99 7.24 -18.52
C LEU A 101 3.08 6.86 -19.53
N ALA A 102 3.23 7.61 -20.63
CA ALA A 102 4.28 7.38 -21.61
C ALA A 102 5.68 7.61 -21.02
N GLU A 103 5.87 8.71 -20.26
CA GLU A 103 7.12 8.99 -19.58
C GLU A 103 7.43 7.98 -18.47
N LEU A 104 6.40 7.52 -17.74
CA LEU A 104 6.56 6.46 -16.75
C LEU A 104 7.00 5.14 -17.41
N ARG A 105 6.41 4.77 -18.55
CA ARG A 105 6.80 3.56 -19.30
C ARG A 105 8.21 3.65 -19.89
N ALA A 106 8.69 4.86 -20.20
CA ALA A 106 10.05 5.10 -20.69
C ALA A 106 11.11 5.15 -19.58
N ALA A 107 10.69 5.34 -18.32
CA ALA A 107 11.59 5.37 -17.17
C ALA A 107 12.10 3.96 -16.80
N PRO A 108 13.19 3.84 -16.01
CA PRO A 108 13.68 2.55 -15.53
C PRO A 108 12.56 1.75 -14.84
N GLY A 109 12.26 0.59 -15.38
CA GLY A 109 11.16 -0.26 -14.92
C GLY A 109 11.58 -1.70 -14.66
N ARG A 110 10.65 -2.46 -14.07
CA ARG A 110 10.82 -3.87 -13.75
C ARG A 110 9.59 -4.67 -14.13
N THR A 111 9.80 -5.91 -14.56
CA THR A 111 8.77 -6.94 -14.64
C THR A 111 9.07 -7.99 -13.60
N GLN A 112 8.07 -8.39 -12.82
CA GLN A 112 8.20 -9.38 -11.74
C GLN A 112 6.92 -10.21 -11.62
N ILE A 113 7.07 -11.49 -11.29
CA ILE A 113 5.93 -12.41 -11.01
C ILE A 113 5.97 -12.69 -9.53
N THR A 114 5.05 -12.10 -8.78
CA THR A 114 5.09 -12.08 -7.32
C THR A 114 3.74 -12.41 -6.73
N ARG A 115 3.75 -12.88 -5.47
CA ARG A 115 2.55 -13.18 -4.70
C ARG A 115 2.01 -11.89 -4.08
N HIS A 116 0.72 -11.76 -4.07
CA HIS A 116 -0.03 -10.75 -3.35
C HIS A 116 -0.75 -11.44 -2.21
N ASP A 117 -0.43 -11.07 -0.99
CA ASP A 117 -1.05 -11.60 0.23
C ASP A 117 -2.02 -10.55 0.78
N CYS A 118 -3.31 -10.87 0.79
CA CYS A 118 -4.33 -9.99 1.33
C CYS A 118 -4.55 -10.29 2.82
N VAL A 119 -4.81 -9.24 3.59
CA VAL A 119 -5.18 -9.35 5.02
C VAL A 119 -6.47 -10.16 5.24
N GLU A 120 -7.32 -10.27 4.21
CA GLU A 120 -8.52 -11.13 4.20
C GLU A 120 -8.21 -12.63 4.14
N GLY A 121 -6.94 -13.05 4.16
CA GLY A 121 -6.55 -14.47 4.24
C GLY A 121 -6.48 -15.19 2.89
N TRP A 122 -6.41 -14.50 1.76
CA TRP A 122 -6.20 -15.10 0.44
C TRP A 122 -4.93 -14.55 -0.23
N SER A 123 -4.38 -15.33 -1.15
CA SER A 123 -3.21 -14.95 -1.94
C SER A 123 -3.43 -15.24 -3.41
N CYS A 124 -2.83 -14.40 -4.27
CA CYS A 124 -2.78 -14.60 -5.71
C CYS A 124 -1.39 -14.27 -6.26
N ILE A 125 -0.96 -14.96 -7.30
CA ILE A 125 0.28 -14.67 -8.01
C ILE A 125 -0.06 -13.95 -9.32
N GLY A 126 0.60 -12.83 -9.57
CA GLY A 126 0.42 -12.03 -10.78
C GLY A 126 1.75 -11.59 -11.37
N LYS A 127 1.78 -11.36 -12.67
CA LYS A 127 2.89 -10.72 -13.38
C LYS A 127 2.62 -9.22 -13.45
N TRP A 128 3.56 -8.45 -12.94
CA TRP A 128 3.46 -7.01 -12.85
C TRP A 128 4.58 -6.35 -13.61
N ARG A 129 4.26 -5.33 -14.38
CA ARG A 129 5.26 -4.44 -14.98
C ARG A 129 4.98 -2.99 -14.58
N GLY A 130 6.04 -2.29 -14.18
CA GLY A 130 5.92 -0.91 -13.72
C GLY A 130 7.26 -0.19 -13.66
N THR A 131 7.20 1.11 -13.39
CA THR A 131 8.37 1.96 -13.19
C THR A 131 8.90 1.76 -11.77
N CYS A 132 10.21 1.57 -11.63
CA CYS A 132 10.86 1.53 -10.32
C CYS A 132 10.73 2.89 -9.62
N LEU A 133 10.30 2.88 -8.35
CA LEU A 133 10.06 4.11 -7.59
C LEU A 133 11.35 4.86 -7.27
N GLY A 134 12.41 4.15 -6.83
CA GLY A 134 13.69 4.76 -6.44
C GLY A 134 14.29 5.70 -7.51
N PRO A 135 14.42 5.29 -8.79
CA PRO A 135 14.89 6.18 -9.87
C PRO A 135 14.05 7.43 -10.07
N LEU A 136 12.72 7.37 -9.89
CA LEU A 136 11.86 8.56 -9.95
C LEU A 136 12.15 9.51 -8.79
N LEU A 137 12.35 8.99 -7.58
CA LEU A 137 12.71 9.78 -6.40
C LEU A 137 14.09 10.42 -6.55
N ASN A 138 15.06 9.70 -7.13
CA ASN A 138 16.37 10.27 -7.45
C ASN A 138 16.27 11.44 -8.46
N ARG A 139 15.42 11.29 -9.48
CA ARG A 139 15.14 12.36 -10.45
C ARG A 139 14.48 13.58 -9.78
N ALA A 140 13.58 13.35 -8.83
CA ALA A 140 12.94 14.42 -8.07
C ALA A 140 13.92 15.12 -7.10
N GLY A 141 14.95 14.43 -6.61
CA GLY A 141 15.91 14.91 -5.63
C GLY A 141 15.27 15.10 -4.26
N LEU A 142 15.54 14.18 -3.32
CA LEU A 142 14.95 14.24 -1.98
C LEU A 142 15.65 15.29 -1.11
N LYS A 143 14.89 16.12 -0.40
CA LYS A 143 15.42 17.03 0.62
C LYS A 143 15.87 16.28 1.89
N PRO A 144 16.78 16.85 2.71
CA PRO A 144 17.37 16.14 3.85
C PRO A 144 16.40 15.60 4.89
N HIS A 145 15.24 16.25 5.04
CA HIS A 145 14.21 15.86 6.02
C HIS A 145 13.20 14.86 5.48
N ALA A 146 13.34 14.41 4.22
CA ALA A 146 12.49 13.37 3.64
C ALA A 146 12.61 12.06 4.43
N ARG A 147 11.47 11.45 4.79
CA ARG A 147 11.41 10.17 5.53
C ARG A 147 10.43 9.19 4.93
N TYR A 148 9.33 9.69 4.38
CA TYR A 148 8.22 8.88 3.88
C TYR A 148 7.75 9.35 2.52
N ILE A 149 7.13 8.43 1.78
CA ILE A 149 6.38 8.72 0.55
C ILE A 149 4.91 8.47 0.86
N ALA A 150 4.09 9.50 0.71
CA ALA A 150 2.64 9.40 0.81
C ALA A 150 2.03 9.27 -0.60
N PHE A 151 1.18 8.27 -0.78
CA PHE A 151 0.41 8.00 -1.99
C PHE A 151 -1.02 8.46 -1.78
N PHE A 152 -1.51 9.33 -2.64
CA PHE A 152 -2.91 9.78 -2.62
C PHE A 152 -3.64 9.20 -3.82
N CYS A 153 -4.76 8.56 -3.56
CA CYS A 153 -5.51 7.74 -4.51
C CYS A 153 -6.84 8.38 -4.90
N ALA A 154 -7.40 7.96 -6.03
CA ALA A 154 -8.69 8.47 -6.51
C ALA A 154 -9.89 7.82 -5.82
N ASP A 155 -9.70 6.66 -5.20
CA ASP A 155 -10.77 5.92 -4.56
C ASP A 155 -11.04 6.39 -3.12
N ALA A 156 -12.31 6.23 -2.72
CA ALA A 156 -12.75 6.36 -1.34
C ALA A 156 -13.55 5.09 -1.03
N PRO A 157 -13.05 4.21 -0.14
CA PRO A 157 -13.76 2.98 0.22
C PRO A 157 -15.16 3.28 0.75
N GLU A 158 -16.16 2.51 0.29
CA GLU A 158 -17.58 2.79 0.49
C GLU A 158 -18.07 2.81 1.96
N ASN A 159 -17.33 2.18 2.85
CA ASN A 159 -17.74 1.95 4.26
C ASN A 159 -17.03 2.87 5.27
N SER A 160 -16.68 4.08 4.90
CA SER A 160 -16.17 5.03 5.88
C SER A 160 -17.34 5.62 6.70
N LEU A 161 -17.36 5.35 8.00
CA LEU A 161 -18.30 5.97 8.95
C LEU A 161 -18.10 7.50 9.06
N GLU A 162 -16.96 8.00 8.60
CA GLU A 162 -16.54 9.42 8.67
C GLU A 162 -16.80 10.18 7.36
N GLY A 163 -17.54 9.60 6.42
CA GLY A 163 -17.78 10.16 5.08
C GLY A 163 -16.76 9.66 4.04
N LYS A 164 -16.74 10.29 2.86
CA LYS A 164 -15.85 9.90 1.75
C LYS A 164 -14.41 10.37 2.01
N VAL A 165 -13.65 9.61 2.80
CA VAL A 165 -12.21 9.82 2.96
C VAL A 165 -11.48 9.09 1.84
N GLN A 166 -10.70 9.80 1.03
CA GLN A 166 -9.90 9.20 -0.03
C GLN A 166 -8.84 8.27 0.56
N TYR A 167 -8.61 7.15 -0.15
CA TYR A 167 -7.55 6.23 0.20
C TYR A 167 -6.19 6.93 0.10
N TYR A 168 -5.39 6.75 1.12
CA TYR A 168 -4.00 7.14 1.11
C TYR A 168 -3.15 6.07 1.81
N GLU A 169 -1.87 6.05 1.50
CA GLU A 169 -0.92 5.11 2.08
C GLU A 169 0.46 5.75 2.20
N THR A 170 1.24 5.33 3.20
CA THR A 170 2.63 5.78 3.33
C THR A 170 3.60 4.62 3.44
N ILE A 171 4.76 4.78 2.83
CA ILE A 171 5.89 3.88 2.99
C ILE A 171 7.13 4.69 3.36
N ASP A 172 8.11 4.07 4.00
CA ASP A 172 9.37 4.75 4.23
C ASP A 172 10.35 4.62 3.05
N LEU A 173 11.48 5.30 3.16
CA LEU A 173 12.48 5.33 2.10
C LEU A 173 13.14 3.97 1.87
N ASN A 174 13.25 3.08 2.88
CA ASN A 174 13.79 1.74 2.68
C ASN A 174 12.93 0.92 1.71
N ASP A 175 11.62 0.97 1.91
CA ASP A 175 10.68 0.30 1.02
C ASP A 175 10.56 1.03 -0.32
N ALA A 176 10.60 2.37 -0.33
CA ALA A 176 10.54 3.16 -1.57
C ALA A 176 11.72 2.90 -2.51
N TYR A 177 12.92 2.70 -1.98
CA TYR A 177 14.13 2.40 -2.76
C TYR A 177 14.37 0.91 -3.00
N HIS A 178 13.51 0.03 -2.47
CA HIS A 178 13.68 -1.40 -2.71
C HIS A 178 13.49 -1.73 -4.21
N PRO A 179 14.36 -2.56 -4.83
CA PRO A 179 14.32 -2.82 -6.27
C PRO A 179 13.00 -3.40 -6.80
N GLN A 180 12.21 -4.08 -5.95
CA GLN A 180 10.89 -4.62 -6.31
C GLN A 180 9.74 -3.65 -6.03
N THR A 181 10.02 -2.46 -5.50
CA THR A 181 8.98 -1.43 -5.34
C THR A 181 8.78 -0.70 -6.65
N ILE A 182 7.64 -0.95 -7.28
CA ILE A 182 7.28 -0.40 -8.58
C ILE A 182 5.91 0.26 -8.57
N LEU A 183 5.74 1.25 -9.43
CA LEU A 183 4.44 1.78 -9.84
C LEU A 183 3.96 1.01 -11.06
N ALA A 184 3.15 -0.02 -10.82
CA ALA A 184 2.69 -0.94 -11.86
C ALA A 184 1.60 -0.30 -12.72
N TYR A 185 1.74 -0.43 -14.04
CA TYR A 185 0.81 0.01 -15.09
C TYR A 185 0.38 -1.14 -16.01
N GLU A 186 0.94 -2.35 -15.84
CA GLU A 186 0.52 -3.57 -16.53
C GLU A 186 0.40 -4.72 -15.53
N MET A 187 -0.52 -5.64 -15.84
CA MET A 187 -0.76 -6.87 -15.12
C MET A 187 -1.00 -8.01 -16.11
N ASN A 188 -0.29 -9.14 -15.95
CA ASN A 188 -0.44 -10.34 -16.78
C ASN A 188 -0.33 -10.03 -18.29
N ASP A 189 0.68 -9.23 -18.67
CA ASP A 189 0.97 -8.79 -20.04
C ASP A 189 -0.11 -7.91 -20.70
N GLN A 190 -1.03 -7.36 -19.90
CA GLN A 190 -2.06 -6.44 -20.34
C GLN A 190 -1.97 -5.11 -19.59
N THR A 191 -2.54 -4.06 -20.17
CA THR A 191 -2.73 -2.79 -19.45
C THR A 191 -3.46 -3.08 -18.13
N LEU A 192 -3.01 -2.45 -17.05
CA LEU A 192 -3.59 -2.64 -15.73
C LEU A 192 -5.10 -2.38 -15.74
N PRO A 193 -5.94 -3.37 -15.37
CA PRO A 193 -7.39 -3.18 -15.35
C PRO A 193 -7.82 -2.20 -14.25
N ILE A 194 -8.96 -1.52 -14.46
CA ILE A 194 -9.53 -0.59 -13.46
C ILE A 194 -9.71 -1.28 -12.11
N ALA A 195 -10.33 -2.46 -12.08
CA ALA A 195 -10.56 -3.21 -10.83
C ALA A 195 -9.26 -3.52 -10.07
N HIS A 196 -8.13 -3.53 -10.74
CA HIS A 196 -6.81 -3.79 -10.14
C HIS A 196 -5.99 -2.51 -9.88
N GLY A 197 -6.54 -1.31 -10.14
CA GLY A 197 -5.94 -0.05 -9.73
C GLY A 197 -5.36 0.82 -10.84
N ALA A 198 -5.88 0.69 -12.11
CA ALA A 198 -5.48 1.60 -13.19
C ALA A 198 -5.62 3.08 -12.76
N PRO A 199 -4.79 3.99 -13.30
CA PRO A 199 -3.70 3.78 -14.24
C PRO A 199 -2.40 3.31 -13.58
N LEU A 200 -2.24 3.51 -12.26
CA LEU A 200 -1.06 3.09 -11.50
C LEU A 200 -1.46 2.50 -10.14
N ARG A 201 -0.76 1.42 -9.78
CA ARG A 201 -0.79 0.88 -8.41
C ARG A 201 0.61 0.67 -7.86
N LEU A 202 0.74 0.79 -6.55
CA LEU A 202 1.95 0.40 -5.84
C LEU A 202 2.06 -1.13 -5.77
N ARG A 203 3.23 -1.65 -6.08
CA ARG A 203 3.64 -3.01 -5.71
C ARG A 203 4.73 -2.91 -4.67
N LEU A 204 4.48 -3.51 -3.52
CA LEU A 204 5.33 -3.50 -2.33
C LEU A 204 5.42 -4.94 -1.80
N GLU A 205 6.27 -5.74 -2.45
CA GLU A 205 6.20 -7.20 -2.41
C GLU A 205 6.48 -7.82 -1.03
N ARG A 206 7.03 -7.06 -0.12
CA ARG A 206 7.38 -7.49 1.23
C ARG A 206 6.38 -7.07 2.29
N GLN A 207 5.24 -6.55 1.88
CA GLN A 207 4.17 -6.14 2.80
C GLN A 207 2.81 -6.62 2.31
N LEU A 208 1.85 -6.71 3.23
CA LEU A 208 0.48 -7.12 2.92
C LEU A 208 -0.21 -6.17 1.93
N GLY A 209 -1.20 -6.69 1.25
CA GLY A 209 -1.88 -6.04 0.14
C GLY A 209 -2.55 -4.71 0.43
N TYR A 210 -2.93 -4.44 1.67
CA TYR A 210 -3.49 -3.11 2.00
C TYR A 210 -2.44 -1.99 1.93
N LYS A 211 -1.15 -2.28 2.01
CA LYS A 211 -0.07 -1.32 1.77
C LYS A 211 0.12 -0.99 0.28
N MET A 212 -0.51 -1.74 -0.62
CA MET A 212 -0.35 -1.62 -2.07
C MET A 212 -1.43 -0.71 -2.67
N ALA A 213 -1.28 0.60 -2.48
CA ALA A 213 -2.18 1.64 -2.97
C ALA A 213 -2.57 1.47 -4.45
N LYS A 214 -3.85 1.65 -4.77
CA LYS A 214 -4.43 1.60 -6.12
C LYS A 214 -4.87 3.01 -6.57
N TYR A 215 -5.08 3.18 -7.88
CA TYR A 215 -5.60 4.46 -8.42
C TYR A 215 -4.76 5.67 -8.01
N ILE A 216 -3.45 5.52 -7.99
CA ILE A 216 -2.52 6.54 -7.51
C ILE A 216 -2.61 7.76 -8.41
N MET A 217 -2.87 8.93 -7.79
CA MET A 217 -2.95 10.22 -8.49
C MET A 217 -1.75 11.11 -8.19
N ARG A 218 -1.23 11.05 -6.97
CA ARG A 218 -0.17 11.93 -6.51
C ARG A 218 0.69 11.24 -5.45
N LEU A 219 1.99 11.55 -5.48
CA LEU A 219 2.95 11.20 -4.43
C LEU A 219 3.45 12.47 -3.76
N GLU A 220 3.56 12.45 -2.45
CA GLU A 220 4.24 13.48 -1.68
C GLU A 220 5.36 12.89 -0.85
N VAL A 221 6.53 13.46 -0.97
CA VAL A 221 7.65 13.19 -0.08
C VAL A 221 7.48 14.03 1.17
N ILE A 222 7.45 13.37 2.34
CA ILE A 222 7.14 14.01 3.63
C ILE A 222 8.13 13.61 4.72
N GLU A 223 8.24 14.45 5.75
CA GLU A 223 9.01 14.15 6.96
C GLU A 223 8.20 13.29 7.94
N SER A 224 6.91 13.54 8.04
CA SER A 224 6.00 12.86 8.97
C SER A 224 4.60 12.80 8.37
N PHE A 225 3.87 11.73 8.65
CA PHE A 225 2.47 11.57 8.28
C PHE A 225 1.49 11.96 9.42
N ALA A 226 1.99 12.46 10.54
CA ALA A 226 1.17 12.79 11.71
C ALA A 226 0.08 13.86 11.45
N SER A 227 0.23 14.68 10.40
CA SER A 227 -0.74 15.70 10.01
C SER A 227 -1.70 15.25 8.89
N ILE A 228 -1.58 14.00 8.40
CA ILE A 228 -2.43 13.48 7.32
C ILE A 228 -3.56 12.64 7.92
N ASN A 229 -4.80 13.07 7.73
CA ASN A 229 -6.02 12.41 8.22
C ASN A 229 -5.90 12.00 9.72
N GLY A 230 -6.00 10.73 10.08
CA GLY A 230 -5.86 10.23 11.45
C GLY A 230 -4.43 10.16 11.98
N GLY A 231 -3.43 10.48 11.15
CA GLY A 231 -2.02 10.61 11.55
C GLY A 231 -1.29 9.30 11.80
N LYS A 232 -1.88 8.15 11.41
CA LYS A 232 -1.26 6.83 11.62
C LYS A 232 -0.58 6.26 10.37
N GLY A 233 -0.60 6.99 9.24
CA GLY A 233 0.20 6.71 8.07
C GLY A 233 -0.48 5.97 6.94
N GLY A 234 -1.78 5.70 7.03
CA GLY A 234 -2.56 5.10 5.96
C GLY A 234 -4.05 5.04 6.29
N TYR A 235 -4.86 4.76 5.27
CA TYR A 235 -6.31 4.67 5.42
C TYR A 235 -6.73 3.59 6.43
N TRP A 236 -6.12 2.39 6.34
CA TRP A 236 -6.43 1.28 7.25
C TRP A 236 -5.71 1.42 8.60
N GLU A 237 -4.54 2.03 8.63
CA GLU A 237 -3.79 2.34 9.83
C GLU A 237 -4.55 3.32 10.73
N ASP A 238 -5.21 4.31 10.15
CA ASP A 238 -6.10 5.22 10.88
C ASP A 238 -7.28 4.47 11.53
N ARG A 239 -7.62 3.28 11.01
CA ARG A 239 -8.68 2.38 11.49
C ARG A 239 -8.17 1.22 12.35
N GLY A 240 -6.90 1.26 12.74
CA GLY A 240 -6.31 0.33 13.71
C GLY A 240 -5.44 -0.79 13.13
N TYR A 241 -5.13 -0.74 11.82
CA TYR A 241 -4.13 -1.64 11.24
C TYR A 241 -2.72 -1.16 11.59
N GLU A 242 -1.76 -2.08 11.55
CA GLU A 242 -0.35 -1.76 11.78
C GLU A 242 0.26 -1.04 10.58
N TRP A 243 1.10 -0.06 10.84
CA TRP A 243 1.76 0.69 9.76
C TRP A 243 2.81 -0.16 9.00
N TYR A 244 3.51 -1.05 9.69
CA TYR A 244 4.44 -2.00 9.07
C TYR A 244 3.80 -3.40 8.97
N ALA A 245 3.45 -3.80 7.77
CA ALA A 245 2.78 -5.06 7.48
C ALA A 245 3.71 -6.06 6.76
N GLY A 246 4.94 -6.18 7.25
CA GLY A 246 5.96 -7.05 6.67
C GLY A 246 5.61 -8.53 6.70
N ILE A 247 5.92 -9.26 5.60
CA ILE A 247 5.70 -10.70 5.38
C ILE A 247 6.97 -11.36 4.86
#